data_bd7c51af6b1452601dae8a95aebfe479
#
_entry.id   bd7c51af6b1452601dae8a95aebfe479
#
_cell.length_a   1.000
_cell.length_b   1.000
_cell.length_c   1.000
_cell.angle_alpha   90.00
_cell.angle_beta   90.00
_cell.angle_gamma   90.00
#
_symmetry.space_group_name_H-M   'P 1'
#
loop_
_entity.id
_entity.type
_entity.pdbx_description
1 polymer ?
#
loop_
_entity_poly.entity_id
_entity_poly.type
_entity_poly.pdbx_seq_one_letter_code
_entity_poly.pdbx_strand_id
1 'polypeptide(L)'
;MIWVIIPTYNEEKALPHTIKSVLSQPTPYRVIVVDGGSTDRTLEVLHRNSQISWCMAPKGRASQMNAGARFALQQQASADDWLLFLHADTQLPCGAFQELHHLASDPSSQAGGFRHRFSGKNWRLRMISWLDNLRCTHSHIIYGDQALFVRQGLFTQLGGFPMQAVLEDVVFGQTLLTKTTPRLLPLTVITDSRKFIKMGIWRSFIRVLLIILHVEFGLPTFSPAFFRDVR
;
A
#
# COMPACT_ATOMS: atom_id res chain seq x y z
N MET A 1 -16.74 -8.45 0.76
CA MET A 1 -16.23 -7.59 1.88
C MET A 1 -14.90 -6.97 1.50
N ILE A 2 -14.54 -5.79 2.09
CA ILE A 2 -13.22 -5.16 1.91
C ILE A 2 -12.50 -5.17 3.26
N TRP A 3 -11.30 -5.72 3.30
CA TRP A 3 -10.40 -5.74 4.46
C TRP A 3 -9.27 -4.76 4.22
N VAL A 4 -9.30 -3.61 4.89
CA VAL A 4 -8.25 -2.59 4.77
C VAL A 4 -7.15 -2.89 5.77
N ILE A 5 -5.95 -3.15 5.28
CA ILE A 5 -4.77 -3.49 6.09
C ILE A 5 -3.79 -2.33 6.04
N ILE A 6 -3.50 -1.74 7.20
CA ILE A 6 -2.65 -0.55 7.31
C ILE A 6 -1.40 -0.89 8.13
N PRO A 7 -0.25 -1.19 7.51
CA PRO A 7 1.02 -1.31 8.23
C PRO A 7 1.44 0.07 8.75
N THR A 8 1.76 0.18 10.04
CA THR A 8 2.15 1.44 10.67
C THR A 8 3.39 1.30 11.55
N TYR A 9 4.23 2.33 11.54
CA TYR A 9 5.37 2.48 12.43
C TYR A 9 5.73 3.97 12.57
N ASN A 10 5.52 4.54 13.76
CA ASN A 10 5.77 5.96 14.06
C ASN A 10 5.06 6.92 13.09
N GLU A 11 3.74 6.79 12.99
CA GLU A 11 2.89 7.57 12.09
C GLU A 11 1.80 8.39 12.84
N GLU A 12 2.10 8.86 14.04
CA GLU A 12 1.17 9.62 14.89
C GLU A 12 0.47 10.79 14.15
N LYS A 13 1.17 11.40 13.16
CA LYS A 13 0.70 12.57 12.42
C LYS A 13 -0.12 12.22 11.18
N ALA A 14 0.23 11.15 10.47
CA ALA A 14 -0.40 10.80 9.20
C ALA A 14 -1.56 9.83 9.38
N LEU A 15 -1.41 8.85 10.26
CA LEU A 15 -2.38 7.78 10.48
C LEU A 15 -3.81 8.29 10.76
N PRO A 16 -4.05 9.36 11.55
CA PRO A 16 -5.40 9.88 11.75
C PRO A 16 -6.10 10.31 10.46
N HIS A 17 -5.37 10.90 9.51
CA HIS A 17 -5.92 11.32 8.23
C HIS A 17 -6.23 10.12 7.33
N THR A 18 -5.38 9.12 7.35
CA THR A 18 -5.58 7.85 6.63
C THR A 18 -6.81 7.12 7.16
N ILE A 19 -6.92 6.92 8.49
CA ILE A 19 -8.09 6.30 9.12
C ILE A 19 -9.36 7.08 8.77
N LYS A 20 -9.36 8.41 8.88
CA LYS A 20 -10.51 9.24 8.53
C LYS A 20 -10.95 9.03 7.08
N SER A 21 -10.02 8.93 6.13
CA SER A 21 -10.34 8.70 4.71
C SER A 21 -10.97 7.32 4.47
N VAL A 22 -10.61 6.31 5.25
CA VAL A 22 -11.20 4.98 5.21
C VAL A 22 -12.59 4.98 5.84
N LEU A 23 -12.72 5.55 7.05
CA LEU A 23 -13.99 5.59 7.78
C LEU A 23 -15.07 6.46 7.10
N SER A 24 -14.69 7.32 6.17
CA SER A 24 -15.64 8.10 5.36
C SER A 24 -16.21 7.34 4.17
N GLN A 25 -15.77 6.13 3.88
CA GLN A 25 -16.29 5.32 2.78
C GLN A 25 -17.65 4.69 3.13
N PRO A 26 -18.61 4.69 2.19
CA PRO A 26 -19.98 4.24 2.47
C PRO A 26 -20.12 2.76 2.19
N THR A 27 -19.70 1.81 2.92
CA THR A 27 -20.00 0.39 2.61
C THR A 27 -19.43 -0.59 3.62
N PRO A 28 -19.85 -1.85 3.64
CA PRO A 28 -19.31 -2.81 4.59
C PRO A 28 -17.83 -3.08 4.32
N TYR A 29 -17.00 -2.72 5.27
CA TYR A 29 -15.55 -2.96 5.30
C TYR A 29 -15.07 -3.24 6.73
N ARG A 30 -13.87 -3.75 6.87
CA ARG A 30 -13.16 -3.89 8.14
C ARG A 30 -11.78 -3.28 8.03
N VAL A 31 -11.34 -2.61 9.09
CA VAL A 31 -10.01 -1.98 9.15
C VAL A 31 -9.15 -2.71 10.15
N ILE A 32 -7.95 -3.08 9.73
CA ILE A 32 -6.93 -3.73 10.55
C ILE A 32 -5.67 -2.89 10.45
N VAL A 33 -5.28 -2.26 11.55
CA VAL A 33 -3.99 -1.57 11.63
C VAL A 33 -2.98 -2.50 12.27
N VAL A 34 -1.83 -2.65 11.63
CA VAL A 34 -0.77 -3.53 12.16
C VAL A 34 0.42 -2.67 12.56
N ASP A 35 0.65 -2.56 13.88
CA ASP A 35 1.74 -1.76 14.41
C ASP A 35 3.05 -2.54 14.47
N GLY A 36 4.14 -1.91 14.01
CA GLY A 36 5.49 -2.47 13.97
C GLY A 36 6.34 -2.18 15.21
N GLY A 37 5.71 -1.87 16.36
CA GLY A 37 6.40 -1.48 17.59
C GLY A 37 6.69 0.02 17.64
N SER A 38 5.68 0.86 17.37
CA SER A 38 5.80 2.32 17.42
C SER A 38 6.20 2.84 18.80
N THR A 39 7.03 3.87 18.81
CA THR A 39 7.55 4.53 20.04
C THR A 39 7.04 5.97 20.20
N ASP A 40 6.28 6.48 19.20
CA ASP A 40 5.58 7.76 19.25
C ASP A 40 4.13 7.56 19.75
N ARG A 41 3.26 8.54 19.53
CA ARG A 41 1.85 8.47 19.95
C ARG A 41 0.95 7.66 18.98
N THR A 42 1.53 6.85 18.09
CA THR A 42 0.74 6.02 17.15
C THR A 42 -0.23 5.10 17.90
N LEU A 43 0.22 4.46 18.98
CA LEU A 43 -0.63 3.57 19.80
C LEU A 43 -1.80 4.33 20.46
N GLU A 44 -1.59 5.58 20.89
CA GLU A 44 -2.70 6.41 21.40
C GLU A 44 -3.75 6.67 20.33
N VAL A 45 -3.33 6.90 19.08
CA VAL A 45 -4.25 7.06 17.95
C VAL A 45 -5.08 5.81 17.75
N LEU A 46 -4.48 4.62 17.84
CA LEU A 46 -5.17 3.35 17.69
C LEU A 46 -6.20 3.13 18.80
N HIS A 47 -5.81 3.34 20.06
CA HIS A 47 -6.70 3.17 21.22
C HIS A 47 -7.93 4.10 21.19
N ARG A 48 -7.81 5.30 20.61
CA ARG A 48 -8.92 6.27 20.50
C ARG A 48 -9.94 5.92 19.41
N ASN A 49 -9.64 4.97 18.53
CA ASN A 49 -10.48 4.62 17.39
C ASN A 49 -11.11 3.24 17.57
N SER A 50 -12.27 3.17 18.24
CA SER A 50 -12.99 1.91 18.48
C SER A 50 -13.55 1.22 17.22
N GLN A 51 -13.59 1.91 16.10
CA GLN A 51 -14.09 1.38 14.82
C GLN A 51 -13.05 0.58 14.02
N ILE A 52 -11.82 0.52 14.51
CA ILE A 52 -10.74 -0.24 13.88
C ILE A 52 -10.26 -1.36 14.77
N SER A 53 -9.88 -2.47 14.17
CA SER A 53 -9.09 -3.51 14.84
C SER A 53 -7.62 -3.22 14.66
N TRP A 54 -6.79 -3.58 15.64
CA TRP A 54 -5.34 -3.47 15.48
C TRP A 54 -4.61 -4.62 16.17
N CYS A 55 -3.42 -4.91 15.69
CA CYS A 55 -2.52 -5.90 16.30
C CYS A 55 -1.07 -5.46 16.11
N MET A 56 -0.15 -6.17 16.76
CA MET A 56 1.28 -5.94 16.62
C MET A 56 1.92 -7.02 15.75
N ALA A 57 2.96 -6.65 15.01
CA ALA A 57 3.81 -7.57 14.27
C ALA A 57 5.26 -7.07 14.29
N PRO A 58 6.26 -7.91 14.00
CA PRO A 58 7.62 -7.43 13.80
C PRO A 58 7.69 -6.32 12.78
N LYS A 59 8.52 -5.31 13.06
CA LYS A 59 8.74 -4.17 12.15
C LYS A 59 9.16 -4.64 10.76
N GLY A 60 8.47 -4.16 9.74
CA GLY A 60 8.70 -4.45 8.34
C GLY A 60 7.38 -4.54 7.59
N ARG A 61 7.28 -3.84 6.44
CA ARG A 61 6.01 -3.75 5.69
C ARG A 61 5.46 -5.13 5.33
N ALA A 62 6.29 -6.01 4.76
CA ALA A 62 5.89 -7.38 4.44
C ALA A 62 5.35 -8.13 5.68
N SER A 63 6.07 -8.07 6.81
CA SER A 63 5.67 -8.73 8.06
C SER A 63 4.31 -8.23 8.54
N GLN A 64 4.13 -6.89 8.57
CA GLN A 64 2.91 -6.26 9.04
C GLN A 64 1.72 -6.51 8.08
N MET A 65 1.91 -6.39 6.76
CA MET A 65 0.86 -6.65 5.78
C MET A 65 0.43 -8.12 5.80
N ASN A 66 1.37 -9.05 5.88
CA ASN A 66 1.08 -10.48 6.02
C ASN A 66 0.37 -10.80 7.34
N ALA A 67 0.74 -10.13 8.44
CA ALA A 67 0.05 -10.30 9.73
C ALA A 67 -1.39 -9.80 9.66
N GLY A 68 -1.64 -8.66 9.01
CA GLY A 68 -2.99 -8.15 8.77
C GLY A 68 -3.84 -9.08 7.92
N ALA A 69 -3.26 -9.67 6.87
CA ALA A 69 -3.95 -10.65 6.04
C ALA A 69 -4.29 -11.93 6.83
N ARG A 70 -3.38 -12.42 7.67
CA ARG A 70 -3.69 -13.55 8.58
C ARG A 70 -4.79 -13.21 9.58
N PHE A 71 -4.78 -11.99 10.13
CA PHE A 71 -5.84 -11.53 11.02
C PHE A 71 -7.20 -11.51 10.30
N ALA A 72 -7.26 -11.03 9.05
CA ALA A 72 -8.48 -11.07 8.25
C ALA A 72 -8.99 -12.51 8.06
N LEU A 73 -8.11 -13.47 7.77
CA LEU A 73 -8.44 -14.89 7.66
C LEU A 73 -9.01 -15.46 8.97
N GLN A 74 -8.42 -15.13 10.10
CA GLN A 74 -8.91 -15.54 11.43
C GLN A 74 -10.30 -14.96 11.72
N GLN A 75 -10.65 -13.81 11.13
CA GLN A 75 -11.97 -13.19 11.18
C GLN A 75 -12.89 -13.64 10.04
N GLN A 76 -12.60 -14.80 9.43
CA GLN A 76 -13.39 -15.45 8.39
C GLN A 76 -13.49 -14.66 7.06
N ALA A 77 -12.43 -13.97 6.66
CA ALA A 77 -12.34 -13.39 5.31
C ALA A 77 -12.51 -14.48 4.26
N SER A 78 -13.46 -14.26 3.33
CA SER A 78 -13.73 -15.16 2.20
C SER A 78 -12.65 -15.03 1.13
N ALA A 79 -12.44 -16.10 0.33
CA ALA A 79 -11.53 -16.07 -0.82
C ALA A 79 -11.86 -14.95 -1.82
N ASP A 80 -13.13 -14.57 -1.94
CA ASP A 80 -13.61 -13.52 -2.83
C ASP A 80 -13.56 -12.11 -2.20
N ASP A 81 -13.16 -11.99 -0.94
CA ASP A 81 -13.01 -10.69 -0.30
C ASP A 81 -11.78 -9.95 -0.84
N TRP A 82 -11.84 -8.62 -0.82
CA TRP A 82 -10.69 -7.78 -1.13
C TRP A 82 -9.80 -7.58 0.09
N LEU A 83 -8.51 -7.85 -0.04
CA LEU A 83 -7.48 -7.32 0.84
C LEU A 83 -6.95 -6.04 0.19
N LEU A 84 -7.12 -4.91 0.85
CA LEU A 84 -6.62 -3.60 0.43
C LEU A 84 -5.47 -3.18 1.34
N PHE A 85 -4.26 -3.14 0.81
CA PHE A 85 -3.07 -2.72 1.54
C PHE A 85 -2.85 -1.22 1.38
N LEU A 86 -3.05 -0.46 2.45
CA LEU A 86 -3.01 0.99 2.45
C LEU A 86 -1.89 1.49 3.37
N HIS A 87 -0.96 2.29 2.86
CA HIS A 87 0.08 2.87 3.72
C HIS A 87 -0.50 3.84 4.73
N ALA A 88 0.10 3.90 5.94
CA ALA A 88 -0.36 4.73 7.06
C ALA A 88 -0.32 6.25 6.78
N ASP A 89 0.33 6.67 5.70
CA ASP A 89 0.44 8.06 5.24
C ASP A 89 -0.30 8.31 3.90
N THR A 90 -1.19 7.40 3.51
CA THR A 90 -1.93 7.48 2.24
C THR A 90 -3.43 7.56 2.49
N GLN A 91 -4.09 8.51 1.83
CA GLN A 91 -5.53 8.74 1.93
C GLN A 91 -6.27 8.19 0.72
N LEU A 92 -7.37 7.49 0.96
CA LEU A 92 -8.26 7.01 -0.09
C LEU A 92 -9.13 8.15 -0.65
N PRO A 93 -9.38 8.19 -1.96
CA PRO A 93 -10.36 9.10 -2.55
C PRO A 93 -11.79 8.65 -2.22
N CYS A 94 -12.74 9.60 -2.26
CA CYS A 94 -14.17 9.25 -2.23
C CYS A 94 -14.49 8.28 -3.37
N GLY A 95 -15.37 7.30 -3.10
CA GLY A 95 -15.77 6.31 -4.09
C GLY A 95 -14.81 5.12 -4.27
N ALA A 96 -13.69 5.08 -3.54
CA ALA A 96 -12.74 3.96 -3.66
C ALA A 96 -13.40 2.60 -3.42
N PHE A 97 -14.24 2.49 -2.39
CA PHE A 97 -14.91 1.23 -2.09
C PHE A 97 -16.05 0.89 -3.05
N GLN A 98 -16.71 1.90 -3.61
CA GLN A 98 -17.70 1.69 -4.68
C GLN A 98 -17.06 1.04 -5.90
N GLU A 99 -15.90 1.52 -6.33
CA GLU A 99 -15.15 0.90 -7.44
C GLU A 99 -14.73 -0.54 -7.12
N LEU A 100 -14.26 -0.82 -5.90
CA LEU A 100 -13.94 -2.19 -5.50
C LEU A 100 -15.17 -3.10 -5.47
N HIS A 101 -16.35 -2.56 -5.11
CA HIS A 101 -17.60 -3.32 -5.18
C HIS A 101 -18.04 -3.59 -6.61
N HIS A 102 -17.90 -2.63 -7.53
CA HIS A 102 -18.14 -2.86 -8.95
C HIS A 102 -17.24 -3.96 -9.50
N LEU A 103 -15.95 -3.90 -9.16
CA LEU A 103 -14.99 -4.94 -9.55
C LEU A 103 -15.30 -6.31 -8.91
N ALA A 104 -15.98 -6.33 -7.77
CA ALA A 104 -16.31 -7.59 -7.10
C ALA A 104 -17.25 -8.47 -7.94
N SER A 105 -18.07 -7.87 -8.80
CA SER A 105 -18.98 -8.57 -9.70
C SER A 105 -18.28 -9.18 -10.93
N ASP A 106 -17.04 -8.83 -11.19
CA ASP A 106 -16.24 -9.36 -12.29
C ASP A 106 -15.21 -10.38 -11.79
N PRO A 107 -15.43 -11.69 -11.99
CA PRO A 107 -14.49 -12.73 -11.54
C PRO A 107 -13.09 -12.62 -12.16
N SER A 108 -12.96 -11.99 -13.31
CA SER A 108 -11.65 -11.76 -13.96
C SER A 108 -10.81 -10.71 -13.21
N SER A 109 -11.45 -9.87 -12.42
CA SER A 109 -10.78 -8.86 -11.60
C SER A 109 -10.24 -9.49 -10.32
N GLN A 110 -8.94 -9.76 -10.30
CA GLN A 110 -8.29 -10.44 -9.19
C GLN A 110 -7.39 -9.51 -8.35
N ALA A 111 -6.87 -8.43 -8.95
CA ALA A 111 -5.99 -7.48 -8.28
C ALA A 111 -5.94 -6.14 -9.01
N GLY A 112 -5.44 -5.12 -8.30
CA GLY A 112 -5.20 -3.80 -8.87
C GLY A 112 -4.71 -2.80 -7.84
N GLY A 113 -4.76 -1.54 -8.22
CA GLY A 113 -4.40 -0.41 -7.36
C GLY A 113 -5.01 0.87 -7.90
N PHE A 114 -4.67 1.97 -7.27
CA PHE A 114 -5.16 3.30 -7.61
C PHE A 114 -4.04 4.13 -8.24
N ARG A 115 -4.39 5.16 -9.00
CA ARG A 115 -3.41 6.19 -9.35
C ARG A 115 -2.88 6.83 -8.08
N HIS A 116 -1.62 7.25 -8.13
CA HIS A 116 -0.94 7.85 -7.00
C HIS A 116 -0.68 9.34 -7.25
N ARG A 117 -0.74 10.13 -6.17
CA ARG A 117 -0.30 11.52 -6.14
C ARG A 117 0.26 11.88 -4.77
N PHE A 118 1.39 12.59 -4.74
CA PHE A 118 1.86 13.23 -3.52
C PHE A 118 0.99 14.41 -3.12
N SER A 119 0.85 14.64 -1.83
CA SER A 119 0.18 15.81 -1.26
C SER A 119 0.95 17.10 -1.60
N GLY A 120 0.24 18.26 -1.52
CA GLY A 120 0.83 19.58 -1.75
C GLY A 120 0.85 20.01 -3.22
N LYS A 121 1.40 21.23 -3.46
CA LYS A 121 1.36 21.91 -4.76
C LYS A 121 2.68 21.87 -5.53
N ASN A 122 3.71 21.17 -5.03
CA ASN A 122 5.03 21.15 -5.65
C ASN A 122 4.98 20.43 -7.01
N TRP A 123 5.33 21.16 -8.09
CA TRP A 123 5.29 20.64 -9.45
C TRP A 123 6.22 19.43 -9.66
N ARG A 124 7.36 19.35 -8.95
CA ARG A 124 8.31 18.24 -9.03
C ARG A 124 7.68 16.94 -8.52
N LEU A 125 6.94 17.01 -7.40
CA LEU A 125 6.20 15.86 -6.87
C LEU A 125 5.07 15.44 -7.80
N ARG A 126 4.41 16.39 -8.47
CA ARG A 126 3.38 16.10 -9.49
C ARG A 126 3.98 15.36 -10.69
N MET A 127 5.16 15.80 -11.13
CA MET A 127 5.89 15.13 -12.23
C MET A 127 6.27 13.68 -11.83
N ILE A 128 6.80 13.48 -10.62
CA ILE A 128 7.15 12.15 -10.12
C ILE A 128 5.91 11.25 -10.07
N SER A 129 4.79 11.75 -9.53
CA SER A 129 3.53 11.00 -9.50
C SER A 129 3.02 10.65 -10.91
N TRP A 130 3.18 11.56 -11.87
CA TRP A 130 2.80 11.30 -13.26
C TRP A 130 3.66 10.20 -13.90
N LEU A 131 4.99 10.26 -13.70
CA LEU A 131 5.92 9.22 -14.18
C LEU A 131 5.62 7.86 -13.55
N ASP A 132 5.31 7.81 -12.25
CA ASP A 132 4.97 6.57 -11.57
C ASP A 132 3.65 5.96 -12.10
N ASN A 133 2.62 6.77 -12.29
CA ASN A 133 1.38 6.30 -12.92
C ASN A 133 1.59 5.81 -14.36
N LEU A 134 2.46 6.50 -15.13
CA LEU A 134 2.81 6.08 -16.49
C LEU A 134 3.54 4.74 -16.49
N ARG A 135 4.51 4.56 -15.59
CA ARG A 135 5.22 3.29 -15.39
C ARG A 135 4.21 2.17 -15.10
N CYS A 136 3.33 2.39 -14.13
CA CYS A 136 2.32 1.41 -13.73
C CYS A 136 1.42 0.99 -14.90
N THR A 137 1.05 1.92 -15.78
CA THR A 137 0.23 1.63 -16.98
C THR A 137 0.94 0.68 -17.95
N HIS A 138 2.27 0.68 -17.99
CA HIS A 138 3.07 -0.18 -18.88
C HIS A 138 3.48 -1.49 -18.19
N SER A 139 3.99 -1.41 -16.96
CA SER A 139 4.48 -2.59 -16.25
C SER A 139 3.38 -3.41 -15.57
N HIS A 140 2.20 -2.82 -15.33
CA HIS A 140 1.11 -3.39 -14.52
C HIS A 140 1.54 -3.78 -13.09
N ILE A 141 2.71 -3.35 -12.62
CA ILE A 141 3.18 -3.56 -11.25
C ILE A 141 2.67 -2.41 -10.38
N ILE A 142 1.80 -2.75 -9.43
CA ILE A 142 1.25 -1.81 -8.44
C ILE A 142 2.24 -1.69 -7.28
N TYR A 143 2.70 -0.48 -6.98
CA TYR A 143 3.54 -0.23 -5.82
C TYR A 143 2.68 0.01 -4.57
N GLY A 144 3.29 -0.12 -3.39
CA GLY A 144 2.58 -0.03 -2.12
C GLY A 144 1.90 1.32 -1.86
N ASP A 145 2.42 2.42 -2.40
CA ASP A 145 1.83 3.76 -2.31
C ASP A 145 0.61 3.96 -3.23
N GLN A 146 0.34 3.00 -4.13
CA GLN A 146 -0.83 2.94 -5.01
C GLN A 146 -2.00 2.17 -4.39
N ALA A 147 -1.95 1.86 -3.09
CA ALA A 147 -2.98 1.10 -2.36
C ALA A 147 -3.38 -0.19 -3.10
N LEU A 148 -2.45 -1.13 -3.18
CA LEU A 148 -2.64 -2.44 -3.80
C LEU A 148 -3.86 -3.15 -3.18
N PHE A 149 -4.75 -3.64 -4.03
CA PHE A 149 -5.81 -4.56 -3.62
C PHE A 149 -5.72 -5.88 -4.38
N VAL A 150 -6.09 -6.96 -3.71
CA VAL A 150 -6.04 -8.31 -4.29
C VAL A 150 -7.10 -9.19 -3.65
N ARG A 151 -7.66 -10.16 -4.39
CA ARG A 151 -8.55 -11.17 -3.82
C ARG A 151 -7.81 -11.97 -2.76
N GLN A 152 -8.47 -12.22 -1.62
CA GLN A 152 -7.89 -12.93 -0.49
C GLN A 152 -7.41 -14.34 -0.90
N GLY A 153 -8.19 -15.06 -1.71
CA GLY A 153 -7.83 -16.38 -2.21
C GLY A 153 -6.55 -16.36 -3.04
N LEU A 154 -6.43 -15.39 -3.97
CA LEU A 154 -5.22 -15.24 -4.79
C LEU A 154 -4.01 -14.84 -3.94
N PHE A 155 -4.18 -13.91 -2.97
CA PHE A 155 -3.11 -13.54 -2.04
C PHE A 155 -2.56 -14.74 -1.28
N THR A 156 -3.44 -15.60 -0.77
CA THR A 156 -3.06 -16.83 -0.07
C THR A 156 -2.39 -17.84 -0.99
N GLN A 157 -2.92 -18.02 -2.20
CA GLN A 157 -2.34 -18.92 -3.21
C GLN A 157 -0.90 -18.52 -3.58
N LEU A 158 -0.61 -17.21 -3.62
CA LEU A 158 0.73 -16.68 -3.91
C LEU A 158 1.66 -16.68 -2.69
N GLY A 159 1.19 -17.06 -1.50
CA GLY A 159 1.99 -17.11 -0.27
C GLY A 159 2.19 -15.75 0.41
N GLY A 160 1.48 -14.70 -0.03
CA GLY A 160 1.60 -13.36 0.51
C GLY A 160 2.84 -12.58 0.07
N PHE A 161 3.13 -11.48 0.76
CA PHE A 161 4.35 -10.70 0.47
C PHE A 161 5.61 -11.44 0.88
N PRO A 162 6.66 -11.44 0.03
CA PRO A 162 7.94 -12.05 0.37
C PRO A 162 8.58 -11.33 1.55
N MET A 163 9.17 -12.11 2.47
CA MET A 163 9.80 -11.59 3.69
C MET A 163 11.18 -11.00 3.38
N GLN A 164 11.18 -9.87 2.72
CA GLN A 164 12.39 -9.12 2.37
C GLN A 164 12.35 -7.70 2.93
N ALA A 165 13.53 -7.10 3.00
CA ALA A 165 13.70 -5.82 3.67
C ALA A 165 13.07 -4.63 2.91
N VAL A 166 13.04 -4.69 1.57
CA VAL A 166 12.57 -3.63 0.66
C VAL A 166 12.05 -4.26 -0.64
N LEU A 167 11.20 -3.51 -1.37
CA LEU A 167 10.62 -3.93 -2.66
C LEU A 167 9.74 -5.18 -2.57
N GLU A 168 9.19 -5.46 -1.39
CA GLU A 168 8.25 -6.57 -1.17
C GLU A 168 7.02 -6.47 -2.05
N ASP A 169 6.55 -5.25 -2.31
CA ASP A 169 5.43 -4.93 -3.19
C ASP A 169 5.75 -5.18 -4.66
N VAL A 170 6.98 -4.86 -5.08
CA VAL A 170 7.44 -5.09 -6.46
C VAL A 170 7.57 -6.58 -6.75
N VAL A 171 8.23 -7.33 -5.89
CA VAL A 171 8.40 -8.79 -6.07
C VAL A 171 7.04 -9.50 -5.98
N PHE A 172 6.15 -9.07 -5.10
CA PHE A 172 4.78 -9.57 -5.07
C PHE A 172 4.04 -9.23 -6.37
N GLY A 173 4.18 -7.99 -6.87
CA GLY A 173 3.61 -7.55 -8.14
C GLY A 173 4.08 -8.39 -9.33
N GLN A 174 5.38 -8.72 -9.41
CA GLN A 174 5.93 -9.62 -10.43
C GLN A 174 5.32 -11.03 -10.33
N THR A 175 5.19 -11.55 -9.11
CA THR A 175 4.54 -12.86 -8.88
C THR A 175 3.05 -12.79 -9.26
N LEU A 176 2.37 -11.69 -8.95
CA LEU A 176 0.98 -11.47 -9.28
C LEU A 176 0.73 -11.46 -10.80
N LEU A 177 1.64 -10.87 -11.58
CA LEU A 177 1.58 -10.85 -13.04
C LEU A 177 1.62 -12.26 -13.67
N THR A 178 2.15 -13.27 -12.99
CA THR A 178 2.10 -14.67 -13.49
C THR A 178 0.70 -15.28 -13.46
N LYS A 179 -0.24 -14.65 -12.75
CA LYS A 179 -1.61 -15.16 -12.55
C LYS A 179 -2.70 -14.24 -13.08
N THR A 180 -2.48 -12.94 -13.05
CA THR A 180 -3.46 -11.95 -13.46
C THR A 180 -2.77 -10.65 -13.87
N THR A 181 -3.45 -9.82 -14.67
CA THR A 181 -3.00 -8.46 -14.95
C THR A 181 -3.70 -7.49 -14.00
N PRO A 182 -3.00 -6.88 -13.03
CA PRO A 182 -3.59 -5.93 -12.09
C PRO A 182 -4.18 -4.71 -12.82
N ARG A 183 -5.34 -4.24 -12.34
CA ARG A 183 -6.03 -3.07 -12.90
C ARG A 183 -5.61 -1.79 -12.17
N LEU A 184 -5.21 -0.77 -12.90
CA LEU A 184 -4.99 0.57 -12.37
C LEU A 184 -6.30 1.37 -12.47
N LEU A 185 -6.94 1.61 -11.30
CA LEU A 185 -8.17 2.38 -11.23
C LEU A 185 -7.94 3.88 -11.48
N PRO A 186 -8.89 4.60 -12.09
CA PRO A 186 -8.74 6.02 -12.41
C PRO A 186 -8.76 6.94 -11.18
N LEU A 187 -9.28 6.47 -10.05
CA LEU A 187 -9.27 7.20 -8.79
C LEU A 187 -7.85 7.37 -8.25
N THR A 188 -7.58 8.50 -7.59
CA THR A 188 -6.22 8.85 -7.16
C THR A 188 -6.11 8.88 -5.64
N VAL A 189 -5.24 8.04 -5.08
CA VAL A 189 -4.82 8.10 -3.67
C VAL A 189 -3.81 9.22 -3.46
N ILE A 190 -3.78 9.79 -2.25
CA ILE A 190 -2.91 10.91 -1.91
C ILE A 190 -1.97 10.50 -0.79
N THR A 191 -0.67 10.39 -1.08
CA THR A 191 0.36 10.08 -0.10
C THR A 191 1.01 11.34 0.45
N ASP A 192 1.27 11.38 1.75
CA ASP A 192 1.91 12.51 2.41
C ASP A 192 3.34 12.70 1.89
N SER A 193 3.61 13.89 1.40
CA SER A 193 4.91 14.25 0.81
C SER A 193 6.01 14.56 1.82
N ARG A 194 5.71 14.61 3.15
CA ARG A 194 6.66 15.03 4.20
C ARG A 194 8.00 14.31 4.13
N LYS A 195 7.98 12.99 3.98
CA LYS A 195 9.20 12.17 3.91
C LYS A 195 10.03 12.51 2.69
N PHE A 196 9.39 12.65 1.52
CA PHE A 196 10.05 13.05 0.27
C PHE A 196 10.67 14.44 0.33
N ILE A 197 9.96 15.39 0.93
CA ILE A 197 10.46 16.77 1.12
C ILE A 197 11.64 16.77 2.09
N LYS A 198 11.55 16.06 3.23
CA LYS A 198 12.60 15.99 4.25
C LYS A 198 13.89 15.36 3.72
N MET A 199 13.80 14.34 2.87
CA MET A 199 14.96 13.69 2.24
C MET A 199 15.53 14.47 1.06
N GLY A 200 14.82 15.47 0.57
CA GLY A 200 15.12 16.19 -0.67
C GLY A 200 14.51 15.52 -1.90
N ILE A 201 13.67 16.28 -2.60
CA ILE A 201 12.83 15.75 -3.70
C ILE A 201 13.68 15.10 -4.80
N TRP A 202 14.75 15.74 -5.24
CA TRP A 202 15.63 15.19 -6.29
C TRP A 202 16.40 13.96 -5.84
N ARG A 203 16.87 13.94 -4.60
CA ARG A 203 17.55 12.76 -4.03
C ARG A 203 16.61 11.57 -3.95
N SER A 204 15.37 11.80 -3.51
CA SER A 204 14.34 10.77 -3.47
C SER A 204 13.95 10.28 -4.87
N PHE A 205 13.83 11.20 -5.83
CA PHE A 205 13.54 10.86 -7.24
C PHE A 205 14.62 9.98 -7.86
N ILE A 206 15.90 10.39 -7.72
CA ILE A 206 17.02 9.60 -8.24
C ILE A 206 17.04 8.20 -7.60
N ARG A 207 16.74 8.09 -6.30
CA ARG A 207 16.63 6.78 -5.62
C ARG A 207 15.53 5.91 -6.23
N VAL A 208 14.34 6.47 -6.42
CA VAL A 208 13.22 5.75 -7.05
C VAL A 208 13.59 5.32 -8.47
N LEU A 209 14.21 6.21 -9.24
CA LEU A 209 14.67 5.88 -10.59
C LEU A 209 15.68 4.73 -10.60
N LEU A 210 16.65 4.75 -9.71
CA LEU A 210 17.64 3.68 -9.57
C LEU A 210 17.01 2.36 -9.16
N ILE A 211 16.00 2.39 -8.27
CA ILE A 211 15.22 1.20 -7.89
C ILE A 211 14.47 0.64 -9.11
N ILE A 212 13.80 1.50 -9.88
CA ILE A 212 13.10 1.09 -11.10
C ILE A 212 14.07 0.45 -12.09
N LEU A 213 15.20 1.10 -12.36
CA LEU A 213 16.23 0.58 -13.26
C LEU A 213 16.79 -0.77 -12.80
N HIS A 214 16.98 -0.95 -11.49
CA HIS A 214 17.40 -2.23 -10.92
C HIS A 214 16.35 -3.32 -11.16
N VAL A 215 15.07 -3.02 -10.90
CA VAL A 215 13.97 -3.99 -11.02
C VAL A 215 13.65 -4.33 -12.48
N GLU A 216 13.58 -3.32 -13.34
CA GLU A 216 13.15 -3.50 -14.75
C GLU A 216 14.28 -4.02 -15.64
N PHE A 217 15.54 -3.65 -15.35
CA PHE A 217 16.68 -3.95 -16.22
C PHE A 217 17.75 -4.85 -15.57
N GLY A 218 17.50 -5.36 -14.36
CA GLY A 218 18.43 -6.28 -13.68
C GLY A 218 19.80 -5.66 -13.36
N LEU A 219 19.89 -4.34 -13.21
CA LEU A 219 21.13 -3.66 -12.86
C LEU A 219 21.66 -4.13 -11.50
N PRO A 220 22.99 -4.10 -11.25
CA PRO A 220 23.58 -4.64 -10.04
C PRO A 220 22.97 -4.00 -8.77
N THR A 221 22.76 -4.83 -7.76
CA THR A 221 22.11 -4.47 -6.49
C THR A 221 22.88 -3.38 -5.76
N PHE A 222 22.15 -2.34 -5.36
CA PHE A 222 22.67 -1.36 -4.42
C PHE A 222 22.78 -1.98 -3.02
N SER A 223 23.79 -1.53 -2.26
CA SER A 223 23.96 -1.94 -0.85
C SER A 223 22.66 -1.78 -0.05
N PRO A 224 22.35 -2.69 0.90
CA PRO A 224 21.23 -2.53 1.84
C PRO A 224 21.19 -1.17 2.55
N ALA A 225 22.35 -0.51 2.72
CA ALA A 225 22.45 0.85 3.24
C ALA A 225 21.76 1.89 2.34
N PHE A 226 21.66 1.66 1.03
CA PHE A 226 20.97 2.54 0.09
C PHE A 226 19.47 2.64 0.39
N PHE A 227 18.88 1.58 0.93
CA PHE A 227 17.44 1.48 1.22
C PHE A 227 17.07 1.92 2.66
N ARG A 228 18.05 2.12 3.56
CA ARG A 228 17.78 2.45 4.98
C ARG A 228 16.98 3.74 5.16
N ASP A 229 17.19 4.72 4.31
CA ASP A 229 16.57 6.04 4.44
C ASP A 229 15.21 6.17 3.71
N VAL A 230 14.73 5.11 3.08
CA VAL A 230 13.43 5.08 2.37
C VAL A 230 12.26 4.68 3.30
N ARG A 231 12.59 4.38 4.57
CA ARG A 231 11.63 3.93 5.60
C ARG A 231 11.23 5.01 6.57
#